data_142df277c6d0021fa33e250c4e34a674
#
_entry.id   142df277c6d0021fa33e250c4e34a674
#
_cell.length_a   1.000
_cell.length_b   1.000
_cell.length_c   1.000
_cell.angle_alpha   90.00
_cell.angle_beta   90.00
_cell.angle_gamma   90.00
#
_symmetry.space_group_name_H-M   'P 1'
#
loop_
_entity.id
_entity.type
_entity.pdbx_description
1 polymer ?
#
loop_
_entity_poly.entity_id
_entity_poly.type
_entity_poly.pdbx_seq_one_letter_code
_entity_poly.pdbx_strand_id
1 'polypeptide(L)'
;MFKPLILATALFLAGNAVAAPVSYKIDANHTNVVAGWNHFGFSNPTARFGQVDGVIVHDADNVGQSSVKVMIPLSGIDTGVPDLDEHLRSADFFDAEKFPTITFNSTKAEAAGENKLRVFGDLTVHGVTKPVVLDVTLNKSGVHPLGKRAAIGFDASTTIKRSEFGISKYVPNVSDDITIRITTEAMVPKTGAEAEAKKK
;
A
#
# COMPACT_ATOMS: atom_id res chain seq x y z
N MET A 1 -38.43 64.36 12.25
CA MET A 1 -37.08 63.94 11.87
C MET A 1 -36.96 62.43 12.04
N PHE A 2 -37.12 61.65 10.95
CA PHE A 2 -36.97 60.19 10.97
C PHE A 2 -35.51 59.83 10.60
N LYS A 3 -34.81 59.10 11.47
CA LYS A 3 -33.50 58.55 11.17
C LYS A 3 -33.67 57.19 10.45
N PRO A 4 -33.01 56.96 9.34
CA PRO A 4 -33.01 55.64 8.73
C PRO A 4 -32.11 54.65 9.48
N LEU A 5 -32.66 53.50 9.83
CA LEU A 5 -31.93 52.37 10.40
C LEU A 5 -31.27 51.59 9.23
N ILE A 6 -29.95 51.66 9.09
CA ILE A 6 -29.20 50.89 8.11
C ILE A 6 -28.99 49.50 8.68
N LEU A 7 -29.68 48.51 8.12
CA LEU A 7 -29.50 47.10 8.43
C LEU A 7 -28.29 46.58 7.62
N ALA A 8 -27.13 46.40 8.26
CA ALA A 8 -25.96 45.83 7.66
C ALA A 8 -26.11 44.31 7.60
N THR A 9 -26.40 43.77 6.44
CA THR A 9 -26.42 42.32 6.21
C THR A 9 -25.00 41.80 6.09
N ALA A 10 -24.49 41.15 7.14
CA ALA A 10 -23.19 40.43 7.09
C ALA A 10 -23.35 39.15 6.29
N LEU A 11 -22.77 39.11 5.10
CA LEU A 11 -22.71 37.93 4.26
C LEU A 11 -21.59 37.01 4.82
N PHE A 12 -21.96 35.94 5.54
CA PHE A 12 -21.03 34.91 5.94
C PHE A 12 -20.67 34.04 4.72
N LEU A 13 -19.50 34.26 4.17
CA LEU A 13 -18.88 33.32 3.25
C LEU A 13 -18.46 32.08 4.05
N ALA A 14 -19.29 31.04 4.02
CA ALA A 14 -18.92 29.71 4.48
C ALA A 14 -17.85 29.19 3.51
N GLY A 15 -16.57 29.37 3.84
CA GLY A 15 -15.47 28.71 3.16
C GLY A 15 -15.62 27.19 3.34
N ASN A 16 -15.68 26.44 2.25
CA ASN A 16 -15.58 24.99 2.31
C ASN A 16 -14.21 24.64 2.89
N ALA A 17 -14.18 24.14 4.12
CA ALA A 17 -12.98 23.58 4.69
C ALA A 17 -12.69 22.27 3.94
N VAL A 18 -11.75 22.28 3.01
CA VAL A 18 -11.19 21.08 2.39
C VAL A 18 -10.48 20.31 3.50
N ALA A 19 -10.86 19.06 3.73
CA ALA A 19 -10.18 18.23 4.72
C ALA A 19 -8.73 18.01 4.28
N ALA A 20 -7.79 18.19 5.19
CA ALA A 20 -6.37 17.95 4.89
C ALA A 20 -6.09 16.46 4.70
N PRO A 21 -5.13 16.06 3.83
CA PRO A 21 -4.70 14.68 3.68
C PRO A 21 -4.30 14.06 5.03
N VAL A 22 -4.75 12.84 5.29
CA VAL A 22 -4.47 12.13 6.54
C VAL A 22 -3.39 11.09 6.31
N SER A 23 -2.40 11.06 7.19
CA SER A 23 -1.29 10.11 7.14
C SER A 23 -1.56 8.91 8.05
N TYR A 24 -1.51 7.71 7.48
CA TYR A 24 -1.72 6.43 8.15
C TYR A 24 -0.46 5.58 8.08
N LYS A 25 -0.05 5.01 9.20
CA LYS A 25 1.02 4.01 9.26
C LYS A 25 0.42 2.64 8.98
N ILE A 26 1.03 1.89 8.07
CA ILE A 26 0.61 0.51 7.76
C ILE A 26 0.78 -0.37 9.00
N ASP A 27 -0.22 -1.19 9.28
CA ASP A 27 -0.18 -2.24 10.31
C ASP A 27 0.32 -3.54 9.67
N ALA A 28 1.58 -3.88 9.94
CA ALA A 28 2.22 -5.08 9.41
C ALA A 28 1.51 -6.39 9.82
N ASN A 29 0.81 -6.41 10.97
CA ASN A 29 0.09 -7.59 11.45
C ASN A 29 -1.22 -7.85 10.68
N HIS A 30 -1.81 -6.78 10.12
CA HIS A 30 -3.04 -6.82 9.32
C HIS A 30 -2.78 -6.49 7.84
N THR A 31 -1.55 -6.70 7.37
CA THR A 31 -1.16 -6.50 5.98
C THR A 31 -0.59 -7.79 5.40
N ASN A 32 -1.12 -8.21 4.26
CA ASN A 32 -0.63 -9.35 3.52
C ASN A 32 -0.36 -8.92 2.08
N VAL A 33 0.85 -9.25 1.61
CA VAL A 33 1.22 -9.18 0.20
C VAL A 33 1.47 -10.62 -0.24
N VAL A 34 0.71 -11.09 -1.23
CA VAL A 34 0.80 -12.47 -1.74
C VAL A 34 1.11 -12.41 -3.22
N ALA A 35 2.21 -13.05 -3.63
CA ALA A 35 2.56 -13.27 -5.02
C ALA A 35 2.23 -14.70 -5.41
N GLY A 36 1.64 -14.91 -6.60
CA GLY A 36 1.29 -16.21 -7.14
C GLY A 36 1.84 -16.39 -8.55
N TRP A 37 2.21 -17.63 -8.89
CA TRP A 37 2.72 -17.99 -10.21
C TRP A 37 2.22 -19.36 -10.66
N ASN A 38 2.29 -19.65 -11.96
CA ASN A 38 2.04 -21.00 -12.47
C ASN A 38 3.35 -21.79 -12.48
N HIS A 39 3.29 -23.04 -12.01
CA HIS A 39 4.42 -23.95 -11.95
C HIS A 39 4.20 -25.11 -12.90
N PHE A 40 4.83 -25.06 -14.07
CA PHE A 40 4.80 -26.06 -15.13
C PHE A 40 3.38 -26.46 -15.59
N GLY A 41 2.37 -25.64 -15.37
CA GLY A 41 0.97 -25.96 -15.66
C GLY A 41 0.28 -26.85 -14.61
N PHE A 42 1.02 -27.40 -13.64
CA PHE A 42 0.48 -28.35 -12.67
C PHE A 42 -0.13 -27.70 -11.44
N SER A 43 0.40 -26.55 -11.01
CA SER A 43 -0.05 -25.89 -9.79
C SER A 43 0.18 -24.38 -9.84
N ASN A 44 -0.45 -23.66 -8.92
CA ASN A 44 -0.30 -22.22 -8.75
C ASN A 44 0.15 -21.93 -7.32
N PRO A 45 1.44 -22.15 -6.99
CA PRO A 45 1.97 -21.84 -5.67
C PRO A 45 1.97 -20.33 -5.41
N THR A 46 2.10 -19.98 -4.13
CA THR A 46 2.15 -18.59 -3.68
C THR A 46 3.28 -18.38 -2.68
N ALA A 47 3.77 -17.15 -2.63
CA ALA A 47 4.63 -16.67 -1.56
C ALA A 47 3.96 -15.50 -0.87
N ARG A 48 4.00 -15.47 0.46
CA ARG A 48 3.62 -14.34 1.28
C ARG A 48 4.86 -13.50 1.59
N PHE A 49 4.69 -12.19 1.56
CA PHE A 49 5.71 -11.23 1.97
C PHE A 49 5.23 -10.54 3.24
N GLY A 50 5.86 -10.86 4.36
CA GLY A 50 5.54 -10.29 5.67
C GLY A 50 6.36 -9.04 6.00
N GLN A 51 6.20 -8.53 7.24
CA GLN A 51 6.95 -7.40 7.78
C GLN A 51 6.85 -6.12 6.93
N VAL A 52 5.71 -5.93 6.27
CA VAL A 52 5.46 -4.76 5.42
C VAL A 52 5.51 -3.49 6.26
N ASP A 53 6.37 -2.54 5.90
CA ASP A 53 6.42 -1.22 6.50
C ASP A 53 6.04 -0.15 5.49
N GLY A 54 5.34 0.90 5.93
CA GLY A 54 4.96 1.96 5.01
C GLY A 54 4.01 2.98 5.60
N VAL A 55 3.71 3.96 4.76
CA VAL A 55 2.79 5.07 5.05
C VAL A 55 1.85 5.26 3.88
N ILE A 56 0.57 5.42 4.18
CA ILE A 56 -0.48 5.83 3.25
C ILE A 56 -0.91 7.23 3.64
N VAL A 57 -0.80 8.18 2.72
CA VAL A 57 -1.44 9.49 2.83
C VAL A 57 -2.70 9.43 1.99
N HIS A 58 -3.85 9.67 2.61
CA HIS A 58 -5.13 9.64 1.92
C HIS A 58 -5.86 10.97 2.05
N ASP A 59 -6.25 11.51 0.90
CA ASP A 59 -7.11 12.67 0.78
C ASP A 59 -8.45 12.20 0.19
N ALA A 60 -9.51 12.24 1.01
CA ALA A 60 -10.83 11.75 0.61
C ALA A 60 -11.53 12.69 -0.38
N ASP A 61 -11.21 13.99 -0.32
CA ASP A 61 -11.81 15.02 -1.18
C ASP A 61 -11.04 15.18 -2.50
N ASN A 62 -9.74 14.85 -2.49
CA ASN A 62 -8.86 14.95 -3.65
C ASN A 62 -7.90 13.76 -3.73
N VAL A 63 -8.38 12.65 -4.28
CA VAL A 63 -7.61 11.41 -4.44
C VAL A 63 -6.24 11.63 -5.10
N GLY A 64 -6.11 12.62 -5.99
CA GLY A 64 -4.86 12.96 -6.64
C GLY A 64 -3.74 13.44 -5.69
N GLN A 65 -4.08 13.84 -4.47
CA GLN A 65 -3.13 14.19 -3.42
C GLN A 65 -2.77 13.00 -2.52
N SER A 66 -3.40 11.85 -2.74
CA SER A 66 -3.08 10.62 -2.01
C SER A 66 -1.77 10.02 -2.48
N SER A 67 -1.05 9.37 -1.56
CA SER A 67 0.19 8.70 -1.87
C SER A 67 0.43 7.50 -0.97
N VAL A 68 1.27 6.56 -1.42
CA VAL A 68 1.71 5.41 -0.63
C VAL A 68 3.20 5.17 -0.84
N LYS A 69 3.89 4.87 0.27
CA LYS A 69 5.29 4.42 0.28
C LYS A 69 5.38 3.16 1.10
N VAL A 70 5.96 2.11 0.52
CA VAL A 70 6.06 0.78 1.14
C VAL A 70 7.47 0.25 0.99
N MET A 71 7.93 -0.42 2.03
CA MET A 71 9.15 -1.24 2.04
C MET A 71 8.80 -2.64 2.58
N ILE A 72 9.26 -3.67 1.89
CA ILE A 72 9.03 -5.08 2.22
C ILE A 72 10.38 -5.78 2.31
N PRO A 73 10.82 -6.22 3.49
CA PRO A 73 12.07 -6.96 3.63
C PRO A 73 11.93 -8.37 3.07
N LEU A 74 12.93 -8.83 2.31
CA LEU A 74 12.96 -10.18 1.74
C LEU A 74 13.17 -11.27 2.81
N SER A 75 13.58 -10.90 4.02
CA SER A 75 13.59 -11.81 5.18
C SER A 75 12.20 -12.31 5.58
N GLY A 76 11.15 -11.57 5.17
CA GLY A 76 9.75 -11.92 5.44
C GLY A 76 9.08 -12.79 4.37
N ILE A 77 9.83 -13.34 3.39
CA ILE A 77 9.29 -14.30 2.43
C ILE A 77 8.92 -15.60 3.13
N ASP A 78 7.72 -16.10 2.83
CA ASP A 78 7.18 -17.36 3.34
C ASP A 78 6.32 -18.02 2.25
N THR A 79 6.79 -19.17 1.74
CA THR A 79 6.06 -20.04 0.80
C THR A 79 5.42 -21.23 1.51
N GLY A 80 5.66 -21.41 2.80
CA GLY A 80 5.36 -22.62 3.56
C GLY A 80 6.35 -23.77 3.30
N VAL A 81 7.41 -23.54 2.49
CA VAL A 81 8.47 -24.53 2.15
C VAL A 81 9.82 -23.86 2.39
N PRO A 82 10.53 -24.17 3.50
CA PRO A 82 11.76 -23.49 3.89
C PRO A 82 12.85 -23.49 2.81
N ASP A 83 13.04 -24.61 2.12
CA ASP A 83 14.04 -24.73 1.04
C ASP A 83 13.71 -23.81 -0.16
N LEU A 84 12.42 -23.61 -0.45
CA LEU A 84 11.99 -22.67 -1.48
C LEU A 84 12.19 -21.23 -1.05
N ASP A 85 11.94 -20.91 0.22
CA ASP A 85 12.19 -19.57 0.78
C ASP A 85 13.67 -19.20 0.68
N GLU A 86 14.57 -20.14 0.99
CA GLU A 86 16.01 -19.95 0.85
C GLU A 86 16.39 -19.77 -0.63
N HIS A 87 15.87 -20.63 -1.52
CA HIS A 87 16.12 -20.54 -2.95
C HIS A 87 15.64 -19.22 -3.55
N LEU A 88 14.46 -18.73 -3.16
CA LEU A 88 13.94 -17.43 -3.61
C LEU A 88 14.84 -16.26 -3.12
N ARG A 89 15.44 -16.35 -1.94
CA ARG A 89 16.37 -15.32 -1.43
C ARG A 89 17.74 -15.37 -2.11
N SER A 90 18.11 -16.47 -2.77
CA SER A 90 19.43 -16.64 -3.39
C SER A 90 19.65 -15.70 -4.59
N ALA A 91 20.91 -15.67 -5.08
CA ALA A 91 21.32 -14.90 -6.26
C ALA A 91 20.62 -15.34 -7.57
N ASP A 92 20.03 -16.54 -7.59
CA ASP A 92 19.26 -17.05 -8.73
C ASP A 92 17.91 -16.34 -8.90
N PHE A 93 17.40 -15.66 -7.83
CA PHE A 93 16.10 -15.00 -7.82
C PHE A 93 16.20 -13.58 -7.27
N PHE A 94 15.94 -13.35 -5.98
CA PHE A 94 15.89 -12.00 -5.44
C PHE A 94 17.27 -11.41 -5.09
N ASP A 95 18.30 -12.24 -4.96
CA ASP A 95 19.65 -11.83 -4.49
C ASP A 95 19.55 -10.96 -3.23
N ALA A 96 18.87 -11.51 -2.20
CA ALA A 96 18.51 -10.76 -1.00
C ALA A 96 19.70 -10.24 -0.21
N GLU A 97 20.89 -10.78 -0.45
CA GLU A 97 22.15 -10.29 0.10
C GLU A 97 22.51 -8.91 -0.43
N LYS A 98 22.30 -8.67 -1.75
CA LYS A 98 22.53 -7.37 -2.40
C LYS A 98 21.30 -6.47 -2.38
N PHE A 99 20.13 -7.05 -2.50
CA PHE A 99 18.85 -6.35 -2.61
C PHE A 99 17.89 -6.81 -1.52
N PRO A 100 18.11 -6.44 -0.25
CA PRO A 100 17.38 -7.01 0.87
C PRO A 100 15.91 -6.58 0.96
N THR A 101 15.48 -5.62 0.15
CA THR A 101 14.14 -5.05 0.22
C THR A 101 13.50 -4.86 -1.15
N ILE A 102 12.17 -5.03 -1.19
CA ILE A 102 11.30 -4.54 -2.27
C ILE A 102 10.72 -3.20 -1.82
N THR A 103 10.61 -2.23 -2.72
CA THR A 103 9.97 -0.95 -2.43
C THR A 103 8.92 -0.59 -3.47
N PHE A 104 7.86 0.12 -3.03
CA PHE A 104 6.90 0.76 -3.91
C PHE A 104 6.69 2.20 -3.47
N ASN A 105 6.79 3.13 -4.43
CA ASN A 105 6.53 4.54 -4.21
C ASN A 105 5.50 5.02 -5.25
N SER A 106 4.32 5.42 -4.80
CA SER A 106 3.31 5.95 -5.73
C SER A 106 3.76 7.28 -6.34
N THR A 107 3.43 7.44 -7.61
CA THR A 107 3.65 8.68 -8.38
C THR A 107 2.35 9.41 -8.66
N LYS A 108 1.21 8.69 -8.66
CA LYS A 108 -0.11 9.24 -8.93
C LYS A 108 -1.20 8.33 -8.36
N ALA A 109 -2.31 8.92 -7.93
CA ALA A 109 -3.54 8.19 -7.64
C ALA A 109 -4.71 8.80 -8.42
N GLU A 110 -5.58 7.97 -8.94
CA GLU A 110 -6.78 8.37 -9.70
C GLU A 110 -8.01 7.61 -9.17
N ALA A 111 -9.15 8.29 -9.11
CA ALA A 111 -10.42 7.63 -8.87
C ALA A 111 -10.81 6.79 -10.10
N ALA A 112 -11.30 5.57 -9.87
CA ALA A 112 -11.69 4.62 -10.92
C ALA A 112 -13.11 4.07 -10.70
N GLY A 113 -13.96 4.80 -9.97
CA GLY A 113 -15.31 4.44 -9.60
C GLY A 113 -15.54 4.57 -8.09
N GLU A 114 -16.72 4.17 -7.64
CA GLU A 114 -17.05 4.18 -6.22
C GLU A 114 -16.11 3.25 -5.45
N ASN A 115 -15.37 3.78 -4.47
CA ASN A 115 -14.37 3.07 -3.67
C ASN A 115 -13.27 2.38 -4.50
N LYS A 116 -13.10 2.73 -5.78
CA LYS A 116 -12.07 2.18 -6.67
C LYS A 116 -11.06 3.25 -7.03
N LEU A 117 -9.78 2.87 -6.99
CA LEU A 117 -8.66 3.74 -7.31
C LEU A 117 -7.70 3.00 -8.26
N ARG A 118 -7.00 3.75 -9.08
CA ARG A 118 -5.78 3.29 -9.75
C ARG A 118 -4.60 4.03 -9.16
N VAL A 119 -3.65 3.28 -8.62
CA VAL A 119 -2.45 3.85 -8.03
C VAL A 119 -1.26 3.49 -8.91
N PHE A 120 -0.68 4.49 -9.53
CA PHE A 120 0.54 4.38 -10.34
C PHE A 120 1.75 4.59 -9.44
N GLY A 121 2.81 3.85 -9.67
CA GLY A 121 4.01 4.01 -8.86
C GLY A 121 5.19 3.22 -9.40
N ASP A 122 6.35 3.46 -8.80
CA ASP A 122 7.60 2.83 -9.09
C ASP A 122 7.82 1.66 -8.13
N LEU A 123 7.82 0.45 -8.69
CA LEU A 123 8.14 -0.79 -7.98
C LEU A 123 9.61 -1.11 -8.21
N THR A 124 10.36 -1.28 -7.13
CA THR A 124 11.76 -1.74 -7.20
C THR A 124 11.87 -3.15 -6.63
N VAL A 125 12.34 -4.07 -7.45
CA VAL A 125 12.61 -5.47 -7.10
C VAL A 125 13.98 -5.84 -7.67
N HIS A 126 14.79 -6.59 -6.92
CA HIS A 126 16.10 -7.04 -7.39
C HIS A 126 16.98 -5.90 -7.96
N GLY A 127 16.90 -4.70 -7.35
CA GLY A 127 17.62 -3.51 -7.80
C GLY A 127 17.08 -2.84 -9.07
N VAL A 128 16.05 -3.41 -9.72
CA VAL A 128 15.43 -2.85 -10.94
C VAL A 128 14.14 -2.15 -10.59
N THR A 129 13.96 -0.92 -11.07
CA THR A 129 12.74 -0.12 -10.87
C THR A 129 11.91 -0.09 -12.15
N LYS A 130 10.62 -0.38 -12.03
CA LYS A 130 9.64 -0.32 -13.14
C LYS A 130 8.37 0.38 -12.68
N PRO A 131 7.71 1.14 -13.58
CA PRO A 131 6.38 1.66 -13.32
C PRO A 131 5.37 0.52 -13.31
N VAL A 132 4.50 0.50 -12.29
CA VAL A 132 3.38 -0.44 -12.18
C VAL A 132 2.10 0.29 -11.82
N VAL A 133 0.97 -0.33 -12.07
CA VAL A 133 -0.34 0.19 -11.70
C VAL A 133 -1.01 -0.82 -10.78
N LEU A 134 -1.48 -0.36 -9.64
CA LEU A 134 -2.31 -1.14 -8.73
C LEU A 134 -3.78 -0.79 -8.95
N ASP A 135 -4.61 -1.81 -9.14
CA ASP A 135 -6.07 -1.68 -9.03
C ASP A 135 -6.44 -1.82 -7.56
N VAL A 136 -6.99 -0.76 -6.98
CA VAL A 136 -7.18 -0.62 -5.53
C VAL A 136 -8.66 -0.47 -5.21
N THR A 137 -9.09 -1.10 -4.12
CA THR A 137 -10.41 -0.92 -3.50
C THR A 137 -10.24 -0.36 -2.11
N LEU A 138 -10.89 0.74 -1.81
CA LEU A 138 -11.07 1.25 -0.45
C LEU A 138 -12.14 0.41 0.24
N ASN A 139 -11.77 -0.41 1.22
CA ASN A 139 -12.69 -1.25 1.97
C ASN A 139 -13.45 -0.44 3.01
N LYS A 140 -12.71 0.39 3.78
CA LYS A 140 -13.29 1.22 4.84
C LYS A 140 -12.33 2.35 5.23
N SER A 141 -12.92 3.49 5.56
CA SER A 141 -12.27 4.57 6.30
C SER A 141 -13.13 4.94 7.51
N GLY A 142 -12.54 5.17 8.68
CA GLY A 142 -13.28 5.52 9.89
C GLY A 142 -12.48 5.31 11.18
N VAL A 143 -13.15 5.36 12.33
CA VAL A 143 -12.51 5.12 13.63
C VAL A 143 -12.43 3.62 13.90
N HIS A 144 -11.23 3.12 14.16
CA HIS A 144 -11.01 1.71 14.52
C HIS A 144 -11.65 1.37 15.86
N PRO A 145 -12.49 0.31 15.95
CA PRO A 145 -13.30 0.04 17.15
C PRO A 145 -12.49 -0.21 18.42
N LEU A 146 -11.34 -0.85 18.31
CA LEU A 146 -10.43 -1.12 19.43
C LEU A 146 -9.35 -0.05 19.57
N GLY A 147 -8.74 0.37 18.44
CA GLY A 147 -7.65 1.34 18.42
C GLY A 147 -8.07 2.77 18.75
N LYS A 148 -9.40 3.08 18.62
CA LYS A 148 -10.01 4.41 18.88
C LYS A 148 -9.34 5.55 18.09
N ARG A 149 -8.68 5.25 16.99
CA ARG A 149 -7.99 6.18 16.09
C ARG A 149 -8.52 6.02 14.67
N ALA A 150 -8.31 7.04 13.85
CA ALA A 150 -8.64 6.94 12.43
C ALA A 150 -7.84 5.80 11.80
N ALA A 151 -8.55 4.97 11.04
CA ALA A 151 -8.02 3.81 10.34
C ALA A 151 -8.59 3.75 8.93
N ILE A 152 -7.85 3.10 8.03
CA ILE A 152 -8.23 2.91 6.65
C ILE A 152 -7.79 1.52 6.20
N GLY A 153 -8.60 0.87 5.36
CA GLY A 153 -8.31 -0.46 4.83
C GLY A 153 -8.46 -0.50 3.33
N PHE A 154 -7.55 -1.19 2.65
CA PHE A 154 -7.54 -1.35 1.20
C PHE A 154 -7.26 -2.80 0.80
N ASP A 155 -7.84 -3.20 -0.33
CA ASP A 155 -7.36 -4.31 -1.13
C ASP A 155 -6.77 -3.77 -2.42
N ALA A 156 -5.72 -4.44 -2.93
CA ALA A 156 -5.13 -4.08 -4.21
C ALA A 156 -4.66 -5.31 -4.98
N SER A 157 -4.55 -5.18 -6.30
CA SER A 157 -4.01 -6.23 -7.15
C SER A 157 -3.25 -5.66 -8.35
N THR A 158 -2.31 -6.44 -8.85
CA THR A 158 -1.63 -6.20 -10.11
C THR A 158 -1.03 -7.50 -10.65
N THR A 159 -0.58 -7.48 -11.89
CA THR A 159 0.26 -8.53 -12.48
C THR A 159 1.50 -7.90 -13.07
N ILE A 160 2.66 -8.48 -12.80
CA ILE A 160 3.95 -8.03 -13.31
C ILE A 160 4.66 -9.19 -14.02
N LYS A 161 5.62 -8.88 -14.88
CA LYS A 161 6.56 -9.87 -15.44
C LYS A 161 7.85 -9.85 -14.62
N ARG A 162 8.17 -10.99 -13.97
CA ARG A 162 9.38 -11.08 -13.14
C ARG A 162 10.67 -10.95 -13.94
N SER A 163 10.66 -11.33 -15.22
CA SER A 163 11.81 -11.16 -16.11
C SER A 163 12.19 -9.69 -16.33
N GLU A 164 11.22 -8.77 -16.27
CA GLU A 164 11.48 -7.31 -16.37
C GLU A 164 12.28 -6.77 -15.19
N PHE A 165 12.32 -7.51 -14.08
CA PHE A 165 13.12 -7.23 -12.89
C PHE A 165 14.40 -8.09 -12.82
N GLY A 166 14.78 -8.75 -13.91
CA GLY A 166 15.99 -9.57 -13.98
C GLY A 166 15.84 -10.97 -13.39
N ILE A 167 14.64 -11.36 -12.96
CA ILE A 167 14.35 -12.69 -12.37
C ILE A 167 13.73 -13.60 -13.45
N SER A 168 14.56 -14.24 -14.26
CA SER A 168 14.11 -15.00 -15.45
C SER A 168 14.35 -16.53 -15.37
N LYS A 169 14.93 -17.03 -14.27
CA LYS A 169 15.21 -18.46 -14.13
C LYS A 169 13.92 -19.27 -14.28
N TYR A 170 13.99 -20.34 -15.09
CA TYR A 170 12.89 -21.26 -15.44
C TYR A 170 11.72 -20.66 -16.25
N VAL A 171 11.81 -19.42 -16.76
CA VAL A 171 10.84 -18.90 -17.73
C VAL A 171 11.00 -19.64 -19.06
N PRO A 172 9.91 -20.04 -19.75
CA PRO A 172 8.49 -19.83 -19.44
C PRO A 172 7.83 -20.95 -18.62
N ASN A 173 8.52 -22.04 -18.32
CA ASN A 173 7.94 -23.23 -17.68
C ASN A 173 7.41 -22.93 -16.27
N VAL A 174 8.10 -22.08 -15.52
CA VAL A 174 7.57 -21.36 -14.36
C VAL A 174 7.21 -19.99 -14.86
N SER A 175 5.93 -19.58 -14.73
CA SER A 175 5.41 -18.40 -15.41
C SER A 175 6.24 -17.14 -15.16
N ASP A 176 6.31 -16.31 -16.20
CA ASP A 176 6.87 -14.97 -16.11
C ASP A 176 5.90 -14.02 -15.40
N ASP A 177 4.62 -14.18 -15.66
CA ASP A 177 3.57 -13.41 -15.00
C ASP A 177 3.45 -13.82 -13.52
N ILE A 178 3.54 -12.82 -12.65
CA ILE A 178 3.33 -12.94 -11.21
C ILE A 178 2.10 -12.11 -10.86
N THR A 179 1.06 -12.77 -10.34
CA THR A 179 -0.10 -12.06 -9.79
C THR A 179 0.20 -11.62 -8.38
N ILE A 180 -0.09 -10.36 -8.06
CA ILE A 180 0.11 -9.80 -6.72
C ILE A 180 -1.25 -9.43 -6.16
N ARG A 181 -1.53 -9.85 -4.94
CA ARG A 181 -2.71 -9.47 -4.15
C ARG A 181 -2.26 -8.88 -2.83
N ILE A 182 -2.89 -7.79 -2.46
CA ILE A 182 -2.58 -7.04 -1.24
C ILE A 182 -3.88 -6.83 -0.49
N THR A 183 -3.85 -7.06 0.82
CA THR A 183 -4.83 -6.52 1.76
C THR A 183 -4.08 -5.82 2.87
N THR A 184 -4.54 -4.64 3.27
CA THR A 184 -3.82 -3.81 4.25
C THR A 184 -4.77 -3.01 5.10
N GLU A 185 -4.41 -2.89 6.39
CA GLU A 185 -4.95 -1.88 7.30
C GLU A 185 -3.87 -0.88 7.65
N ALA A 186 -4.26 0.37 7.85
CA ALA A 186 -3.37 1.41 8.32
C ALA A 186 -4.10 2.32 9.31
N MET A 187 -3.37 2.83 10.30
CA MET A 187 -3.93 3.70 11.33
C MET A 187 -3.09 4.96 11.51
N VAL A 188 -3.74 6.05 11.88
CA VAL A 188 -3.02 7.25 12.33
C VAL A 188 -2.13 6.86 13.52
N PRO A 189 -0.84 7.22 13.52
CA PRO A 189 0.07 6.93 14.62
C PRO A 189 -0.48 7.41 15.97
N LYS A 190 -0.08 6.73 17.06
CA LYS A 190 -0.38 7.23 18.42
C LYS A 190 0.33 8.56 18.64
N THR A 191 -0.33 9.47 19.32
CA THR A 191 0.34 10.67 19.83
C THR A 191 1.36 10.28 20.91
N GLY A 192 2.42 11.08 21.10
CA GLY A 192 3.46 10.79 22.09
C GLY A 192 2.93 10.46 23.49
N ALA A 193 1.90 11.19 23.93
CA ALA A 193 1.24 10.98 25.22
C ALA A 193 0.54 9.60 25.35
N GLU A 194 -0.07 9.10 24.25
CA GLU A 194 -0.73 7.77 24.22
C GLU A 194 0.28 6.62 24.13
N ALA A 195 1.47 6.87 23.59
CA ALA A 195 2.54 5.88 23.50
C ALA A 195 3.20 5.64 24.87
N GLU A 196 3.32 6.66 25.72
CA GLU A 196 3.89 6.58 27.07
C GLU A 196 2.93 5.93 28.08
N ALA A 197 1.62 6.14 27.95
CA ALA A 197 0.62 5.57 28.86
C ALA A 197 0.56 4.03 28.86
N LYS A 198 1.06 3.35 27.82
CA LYS A 198 1.13 1.88 27.74
C LYS A 198 2.41 1.26 28.29
N LYS A 199 3.38 2.07 28.69
CA LYS A 199 4.65 1.59 29.29
C LYS A 199 4.65 1.58 30.81
N LYS A 200 3.56 2.03 31.45
CA LYS A 200 3.27 1.95 32.87
C LYS A 200 2.21 0.89 33.11
#